data_1d85b84475a9eb07822e5089fd646cc3
#
_entry.id   1d85b84475a9eb07822e5089fd646cc3
#
_cell.length_a   1.000
_cell.length_b   1.000
_cell.length_c   1.000
_cell.angle_alpha   90.00
_cell.angle_beta   90.00
_cell.angle_gamma   90.00
#
_symmetry.space_group_name_H-M   'P 1'
#
loop_
_entity.id
_entity.type
_entity.pdbx_description
1 polymer ?
#
loop_
_entity_poly.entity_id
_entity_poly.type
_entity_poly.pdbx_seq_one_letter_code
_entity_poly.pdbx_strand_id
1 'polypeptide(L)'
;MKNIRVLIADDQALITESFKVLLESRAEDITVVGTARNGKEAAALAEQTQPNIVLMDVRMPVMDGVQATELIRRSRPAAKIIMLTTFDDDASIDEALRLGAVGYLLKDISTEELISSIRAASSGAVMVSATVVQKMLHRKQEAAATPADRDRQEVLRELSRREIAILRLLAQGEGNKEIGLKMNAAEQTIKNVVSTIYTKLGVDNRREARRFALETGLINLTDLLR
;
A
#
# COMPACT_ATOMS: atom_id res chain seq x y z
N MET A 1 -14.90 8.77 -30.52
CA MET A 1 -14.11 8.70 -29.27
C MET A 1 -12.73 8.16 -29.59
N LYS A 2 -11.67 8.62 -28.92
CA LYS A 2 -10.29 8.15 -29.19
C LYS A 2 -10.15 6.76 -28.59
N ASN A 3 -9.86 5.75 -29.41
CA ASN A 3 -9.70 4.38 -28.94
C ASN A 3 -8.42 4.26 -28.09
N ILE A 4 -8.55 3.81 -26.83
CA ILE A 4 -7.46 3.62 -25.87
C ILE A 4 -6.87 2.21 -26.09
N ARG A 5 -5.64 2.17 -26.54
CA ARG A 5 -4.90 0.92 -26.78
C ARG A 5 -4.17 0.49 -25.51
N VAL A 6 -4.55 -0.66 -24.94
CA VAL A 6 -4.03 -1.18 -23.67
C VAL A 6 -3.18 -2.43 -23.91
N LEU A 7 -1.97 -2.44 -23.36
CA LEU A 7 -1.13 -3.63 -23.23
C LEU A 7 -1.24 -4.12 -21.77
N ILE A 8 -1.41 -5.42 -21.57
CA ILE A 8 -1.48 -6.04 -20.22
C ILE A 8 -0.24 -6.92 -20.04
N ALA A 9 0.49 -6.73 -18.95
CA ALA A 9 1.66 -7.53 -18.59
C ALA A 9 1.49 -8.09 -17.18
N ASP A 10 1.35 -9.41 -17.08
CA ASP A 10 1.19 -10.15 -15.83
C ASP A 10 1.59 -11.62 -16.09
N ASP A 11 2.36 -12.24 -15.20
CA ASP A 11 2.78 -13.63 -15.36
C ASP A 11 1.64 -14.64 -15.14
N GLN A 12 0.56 -14.22 -14.49
CA GLN A 12 -0.63 -15.01 -14.24
C GLN A 12 -1.59 -14.93 -15.43
N ALA A 13 -1.61 -15.98 -16.25
CA ALA A 13 -2.44 -16.05 -17.46
C ALA A 13 -3.95 -15.80 -17.17
N LEU A 14 -4.44 -16.25 -16.02
CA LEU A 14 -5.83 -16.03 -15.62
C LEU A 14 -6.15 -14.53 -15.41
N ILE A 15 -5.22 -13.77 -14.86
CA ILE A 15 -5.36 -12.32 -14.66
C ILE A 15 -5.40 -11.60 -16.00
N THR A 16 -4.43 -11.86 -16.88
CA THR A 16 -4.37 -11.23 -18.21
C THR A 16 -5.62 -11.51 -19.05
N GLU A 17 -6.09 -12.76 -19.07
CA GLU A 17 -7.32 -13.13 -19.78
C GLU A 17 -8.57 -12.49 -19.15
N SER A 18 -8.67 -12.48 -17.83
CA SER A 18 -9.80 -11.86 -17.13
C SER A 18 -9.88 -10.37 -17.43
N PHE A 19 -8.77 -9.63 -17.31
CA PHE A 19 -8.76 -8.21 -17.60
C PHE A 19 -9.03 -7.92 -19.08
N LYS A 20 -8.52 -8.73 -19.99
CA LYS A 20 -8.81 -8.60 -21.42
C LYS A 20 -10.30 -8.74 -21.69
N VAL A 21 -10.93 -9.83 -21.24
CA VAL A 21 -12.36 -10.08 -21.44
C VAL A 21 -13.20 -8.96 -20.81
N LEU A 22 -12.86 -8.53 -19.59
CA LEU A 22 -13.58 -7.47 -18.90
C LEU A 22 -13.48 -6.13 -19.63
N LEU A 23 -12.28 -5.72 -20.05
CA LEU A 23 -12.08 -4.45 -20.76
C LEU A 23 -12.80 -4.45 -22.12
N GLU A 24 -12.66 -5.52 -22.92
CA GLU A 24 -13.27 -5.62 -24.24
C GLU A 24 -14.80 -5.74 -24.17
N SER A 25 -15.37 -6.35 -23.11
CA SER A 25 -16.82 -6.49 -22.94
C SER A 25 -17.52 -5.30 -22.33
N ARG A 26 -16.82 -4.46 -21.55
CA ARG A 26 -17.41 -3.38 -20.76
C ARG A 26 -17.03 -1.97 -21.24
N ALA A 27 -16.05 -1.84 -22.14
CA ALA A 27 -15.57 -0.54 -22.60
C ALA A 27 -15.30 -0.53 -24.12
N GLU A 28 -16.24 -0.03 -24.89
CA GLU A 28 -16.15 0.07 -26.36
C GLU A 28 -14.99 0.99 -26.85
N ASP A 29 -14.53 1.88 -25.97
CA ASP A 29 -13.44 2.83 -26.23
C ASP A 29 -12.05 2.27 -25.83
N ILE A 30 -11.97 1.02 -25.34
CA ILE A 30 -10.72 0.37 -24.94
C ILE A 30 -10.49 -0.88 -25.80
N THR A 31 -9.27 -1.04 -26.31
CA THR A 31 -8.86 -2.24 -27.04
C THR A 31 -7.57 -2.80 -26.45
N VAL A 32 -7.58 -4.07 -26.09
CA VAL A 32 -6.37 -4.77 -25.64
C VAL A 32 -5.53 -5.15 -26.85
N VAL A 33 -4.36 -4.56 -27.00
CA VAL A 33 -3.47 -4.72 -28.16
C VAL A 33 -2.41 -5.80 -28.00
N GLY A 34 -2.32 -6.39 -26.81
CA GLY A 34 -1.44 -7.51 -26.52
C GLY A 34 -1.42 -7.86 -25.04
N THR A 35 -0.91 -9.06 -24.75
CA THR A 35 -0.65 -9.54 -23.39
C THR A 35 0.78 -10.06 -23.31
N ALA A 36 1.47 -9.81 -22.20
CA ALA A 36 2.84 -10.24 -21.93
C ALA A 36 2.90 -11.00 -20.60
N ARG A 37 3.82 -11.96 -20.46
CA ARG A 37 4.00 -12.75 -19.25
C ARG A 37 5.26 -12.37 -18.45
N ASN A 38 6.01 -11.40 -18.91
CA ASN A 38 7.20 -10.88 -18.25
C ASN A 38 7.53 -9.49 -18.82
N GLY A 39 8.39 -8.76 -18.12
CA GLY A 39 8.77 -7.40 -18.52
C GLY A 39 9.49 -7.30 -19.85
N LYS A 40 10.25 -8.33 -20.26
CA LYS A 40 10.95 -8.34 -21.54
C LYS A 40 9.96 -8.43 -22.71
N GLU A 41 8.97 -9.31 -22.61
CA GLU A 41 7.88 -9.41 -23.58
C GLU A 41 7.06 -8.11 -23.62
N ALA A 42 6.75 -7.53 -22.44
CA ALA A 42 6.02 -6.26 -22.33
C ALA A 42 6.74 -5.13 -23.06
N ALA A 43 8.05 -4.99 -22.89
CA ALA A 43 8.85 -3.98 -23.58
C ALA A 43 8.83 -4.18 -25.11
N ALA A 44 9.04 -5.41 -25.59
CA ALA A 44 9.00 -5.73 -27.01
C ALA A 44 7.62 -5.48 -27.64
N LEU A 45 6.54 -5.89 -26.97
CA LEU A 45 5.18 -5.65 -27.42
C LEU A 45 4.81 -4.16 -27.38
N ALA A 46 5.30 -3.39 -26.40
CA ALA A 46 5.07 -1.95 -26.34
C ALA A 46 5.68 -1.23 -27.57
N GLU A 47 6.83 -1.65 -28.06
CA GLU A 47 7.41 -1.12 -29.31
C GLU A 47 6.56 -1.47 -30.53
N GLN A 48 6.13 -2.73 -30.64
CA GLN A 48 5.38 -3.24 -31.80
C GLN A 48 3.96 -2.67 -31.86
N THR A 49 3.26 -2.67 -30.73
CA THR A 49 1.82 -2.36 -30.68
C THR A 49 1.54 -0.90 -30.35
N GLN A 50 2.52 -0.13 -29.90
CA GLN A 50 2.39 1.29 -29.54
C GLN A 50 1.17 1.59 -28.66
N PRO A 51 1.05 0.99 -27.45
CA PRO A 51 -0.08 1.18 -26.57
C PRO A 51 -0.12 2.62 -26.02
N ASN A 52 -1.33 3.09 -25.69
CA ASN A 52 -1.50 4.33 -24.93
C ASN A 52 -1.26 4.09 -23.43
N ILE A 53 -1.74 2.93 -22.96
CA ILE A 53 -1.66 2.51 -21.57
C ILE A 53 -1.00 1.13 -21.50
N VAL A 54 -0.15 0.92 -20.52
CA VAL A 54 0.37 -0.39 -20.13
C VAL A 54 -0.09 -0.68 -18.71
N LEU A 55 -0.87 -1.75 -18.53
CA LEU A 55 -1.15 -2.32 -17.22
C LEU A 55 -0.01 -3.29 -16.92
N MET A 56 0.78 -3.02 -15.90
CA MET A 56 2.05 -3.70 -15.63
C MET A 56 2.05 -4.30 -14.23
N ASP A 57 2.12 -5.62 -14.14
CA ASP A 57 2.40 -6.27 -12.86
C ASP A 57 3.80 -5.89 -12.35
N VAL A 58 3.92 -5.74 -11.05
CA VAL A 58 5.19 -5.42 -10.39
C VAL A 58 6.13 -6.60 -10.45
N ARG A 59 5.65 -7.81 -10.12
CA ARG A 59 6.48 -9.01 -10.01
C ARG A 59 6.23 -9.97 -11.15
N MET A 60 7.19 -10.05 -12.03
CA MET A 60 7.19 -11.01 -13.14
C MET A 60 8.54 -11.72 -13.24
N PRO A 61 8.58 -12.96 -13.76
CA PRO A 61 9.82 -13.68 -14.03
C PRO A 61 10.62 -13.00 -15.15
N VAL A 62 11.91 -13.31 -15.25
CA VAL A 62 12.84 -12.82 -16.28
C VAL A 62 13.18 -11.35 -16.17
N MET A 63 12.18 -10.48 -16.11
CA MET A 63 12.28 -9.03 -15.93
C MET A 63 11.02 -8.56 -15.20
N ASP A 64 11.20 -7.88 -14.08
CA ASP A 64 10.10 -7.33 -13.31
C ASP A 64 9.47 -6.10 -13.97
N GLY A 65 8.31 -5.67 -13.45
CA GLY A 65 7.56 -4.54 -14.01
C GLY A 65 8.24 -3.20 -13.80
N VAL A 66 9.08 -3.05 -12.78
CA VAL A 66 9.82 -1.81 -12.53
C VAL A 66 10.91 -1.62 -13.59
N GLN A 67 11.68 -2.66 -13.86
CA GLN A 67 12.69 -2.67 -14.93
C GLN A 67 12.04 -2.48 -16.31
N ALA A 68 10.91 -3.16 -16.56
CA ALA A 68 10.16 -3.00 -17.80
C ALA A 68 9.63 -1.56 -17.99
N THR A 69 9.18 -0.93 -16.90
CA THR A 69 8.74 0.47 -16.90
C THR A 69 9.86 1.39 -17.37
N GLU A 70 11.08 1.22 -16.87
CA GLU A 70 12.23 2.04 -17.29
C GLU A 70 12.51 1.86 -18.78
N LEU A 71 12.53 0.64 -19.30
CA LEU A 71 12.78 0.37 -20.71
C LEU A 71 11.69 0.95 -21.61
N ILE A 72 10.41 0.74 -21.26
CA ILE A 72 9.28 1.25 -22.04
C ILE A 72 9.28 2.78 -22.02
N ARG A 73 9.54 3.41 -20.89
CA ARG A 73 9.60 4.89 -20.80
C ARG A 73 10.72 5.49 -21.64
N ARG A 74 11.85 4.81 -21.79
CA ARG A 74 12.95 5.24 -22.65
C ARG A 74 12.61 5.12 -24.14
N SER A 75 12.03 4.01 -24.56
CA SER A 75 11.70 3.76 -25.97
C SER A 75 10.38 4.40 -26.40
N ARG A 76 9.40 4.49 -25.47
CA ARG A 76 8.04 4.99 -25.71
C ARG A 76 7.59 5.99 -24.63
N PRO A 77 8.14 7.21 -24.60
CA PRO A 77 7.80 8.21 -23.57
C PRO A 77 6.32 8.60 -23.50
N ALA A 78 5.58 8.41 -24.59
CA ALA A 78 4.15 8.69 -24.64
C ALA A 78 3.27 7.59 -24.02
N ALA A 79 3.77 6.35 -23.89
CA ALA A 79 3.05 5.28 -23.23
C ALA A 79 2.94 5.56 -21.73
N LYS A 80 1.76 5.43 -21.18
CA LYS A 80 1.47 5.66 -19.76
C LYS A 80 1.37 4.32 -19.05
N ILE A 81 2.11 4.15 -17.96
CA ILE A 81 2.21 2.88 -17.27
C ILE A 81 1.45 2.97 -15.95
N ILE A 82 0.51 2.06 -15.77
CA ILE A 82 -0.22 1.85 -14.51
C ILE A 82 0.29 0.53 -13.94
N MET A 83 0.91 0.60 -12.76
CA MET A 83 1.35 -0.59 -12.05
C MET A 83 0.16 -1.30 -11.42
N LEU A 84 0.12 -2.62 -11.54
CA LEU A 84 -0.81 -3.50 -10.85
C LEU A 84 -0.06 -4.28 -9.78
N THR A 85 -0.61 -4.37 -8.57
CA THR A 85 0.07 -5.04 -7.46
C THR A 85 -0.89 -5.83 -6.59
N THR A 86 -0.37 -6.81 -5.89
CA THR A 86 -1.00 -7.38 -4.70
C THR A 86 -0.64 -6.56 -3.46
N PHE A 87 -1.28 -6.86 -2.31
CA PHE A 87 -1.07 -6.12 -1.05
C PHE A 87 0.38 -6.10 -0.51
N ASP A 88 1.25 -7.02 -0.98
CA ASP A 88 2.57 -7.26 -0.37
C ASP A 88 3.76 -6.56 -1.07
N ASP A 89 3.52 -5.77 -2.12
CA ASP A 89 4.59 -5.21 -2.98
C ASP A 89 5.00 -3.76 -2.66
N ASP A 90 5.07 -3.42 -1.38
CA ASP A 90 5.30 -2.04 -0.92
C ASP A 90 6.65 -1.42 -1.37
N ALA A 91 7.71 -2.24 -1.55
CA ALA A 91 9.04 -1.74 -1.88
C ALA A 91 9.15 -1.10 -3.27
N SER A 92 8.32 -1.51 -4.20
CA SER A 92 8.40 -1.13 -5.62
C SER A 92 7.62 0.13 -6.00
N ILE A 93 6.77 0.66 -5.07
CA ILE A 93 5.89 1.81 -5.35
C ILE A 93 6.69 3.06 -5.68
N ASP A 94 7.61 3.45 -4.79
CA ASP A 94 8.38 4.69 -4.92
C ASP A 94 9.27 4.66 -6.16
N GLU A 95 9.84 3.48 -6.47
CA GLU A 95 10.70 3.30 -7.62
C GLU A 95 9.92 3.37 -8.93
N ALA A 96 8.79 2.68 -9.03
CA ALA A 96 7.94 2.71 -10.22
C ALA A 96 7.43 4.13 -10.54
N LEU A 97 6.99 4.88 -9.52
CA LEU A 97 6.54 6.26 -9.69
C LEU A 97 7.70 7.19 -10.09
N ARG A 98 8.89 7.01 -9.49
CA ARG A 98 10.09 7.78 -9.85
C ARG A 98 10.53 7.52 -11.30
N LEU A 99 10.36 6.28 -11.78
CA LEU A 99 10.63 5.89 -13.17
C LEU A 99 9.54 6.33 -14.15
N GLY A 100 8.47 6.97 -13.67
CA GLY A 100 7.45 7.60 -14.49
C GLY A 100 6.17 6.78 -14.69
N ALA A 101 5.88 5.81 -13.82
CA ALA A 101 4.54 5.24 -13.76
C ALA A 101 3.53 6.35 -13.41
N VAL A 102 2.38 6.38 -14.11
CA VAL A 102 1.33 7.39 -13.91
C VAL A 102 0.21 6.88 -13.01
N GLY A 103 0.28 5.62 -12.59
CA GLY A 103 -0.70 5.02 -11.70
C GLY A 103 -0.16 3.81 -10.96
N TYR A 104 -0.81 3.52 -9.83
CA TYR A 104 -0.51 2.35 -9.00
C TYR A 104 -1.81 1.85 -8.37
N LEU A 105 -2.25 0.66 -8.77
CA LEU A 105 -3.55 0.09 -8.42
C LEU A 105 -3.36 -1.32 -7.81
N LEU A 106 -4.30 -1.72 -6.96
CA LEU A 106 -4.35 -3.09 -6.45
C LEU A 106 -5.03 -4.02 -7.48
N LYS A 107 -4.61 -5.28 -7.58
CA LYS A 107 -5.20 -6.27 -8.50
C LYS A 107 -6.64 -6.68 -8.14
N ASP A 108 -7.09 -6.40 -6.92
CA ASP A 108 -8.47 -6.62 -6.45
C ASP A 108 -9.44 -5.47 -6.77
N ILE A 109 -8.99 -4.54 -7.63
CA ILE A 109 -9.78 -3.40 -8.09
C ILE A 109 -11.06 -3.85 -8.83
N SER A 110 -12.15 -3.11 -8.65
CA SER A 110 -13.38 -3.36 -9.42
C SER A 110 -13.18 -3.04 -10.91
N THR A 111 -13.97 -3.67 -11.77
CA THR A 111 -13.92 -3.45 -13.23
C THR A 111 -14.18 -1.99 -13.58
N GLU A 112 -15.15 -1.36 -12.92
CA GLU A 112 -15.52 0.03 -13.13
C GLU A 112 -14.39 0.99 -12.75
N GLU A 113 -13.72 0.74 -11.64
CA GLU A 113 -12.55 1.53 -11.21
C GLU A 113 -11.35 1.34 -12.13
N LEU A 114 -11.10 0.12 -12.63
CA LEU A 114 -10.03 -0.14 -13.59
C LEU A 114 -10.26 0.63 -14.89
N ILE A 115 -11.47 0.56 -15.47
CA ILE A 115 -11.84 1.28 -16.69
C ILE A 115 -11.73 2.80 -16.47
N SER A 116 -12.23 3.30 -15.35
CA SER A 116 -12.13 4.70 -14.95
C SER A 116 -10.68 5.17 -14.86
N SER A 117 -9.82 4.35 -14.24
CA SER A 117 -8.38 4.63 -14.09
C SER A 117 -7.65 4.66 -15.44
N ILE A 118 -7.96 3.74 -16.35
CA ILE A 118 -7.41 3.73 -17.72
C ILE A 118 -7.79 5.01 -18.47
N ARG A 119 -9.05 5.42 -18.41
CA ARG A 119 -9.54 6.65 -19.06
C ARG A 119 -8.89 7.89 -18.47
N ALA A 120 -8.83 7.98 -17.15
CA ALA A 120 -8.20 9.10 -16.45
C ALA A 120 -6.70 9.18 -16.77
N ALA A 121 -5.98 8.08 -16.73
CA ALA A 121 -4.58 8.03 -17.12
C ALA A 121 -4.40 8.41 -18.59
N SER A 122 -5.26 7.94 -19.50
CA SER A 122 -5.22 8.32 -20.92
C SER A 122 -5.35 9.82 -21.12
N SER A 123 -6.14 10.52 -20.29
CA SER A 123 -6.29 11.98 -20.34
C SER A 123 -5.16 12.75 -19.62
N GLY A 124 -4.25 12.07 -18.93
CA GLY A 124 -3.09 12.68 -18.28
C GLY A 124 -3.18 12.79 -16.76
N ALA A 125 -4.21 12.24 -16.13
CA ALA A 125 -4.30 12.18 -14.68
C ALA A 125 -3.32 11.14 -14.11
N VAL A 126 -2.86 11.38 -12.88
CA VAL A 126 -2.11 10.39 -12.08
C VAL A 126 -3.11 9.65 -11.19
N MET A 127 -3.08 8.33 -11.25
CA MET A 127 -4.02 7.46 -10.53
C MET A 127 -3.29 6.65 -9.45
N VAL A 128 -3.52 7.02 -8.20
CA VAL A 128 -2.96 6.29 -7.05
C VAL A 128 -4.11 5.98 -6.09
N SER A 129 -4.30 4.71 -5.74
CA SER A 129 -5.35 4.34 -4.79
C SER A 129 -5.06 4.92 -3.40
N ALA A 130 -6.12 5.20 -2.63
CA ALA A 130 -5.99 5.73 -1.27
C ALA A 130 -5.12 4.82 -0.38
N THR A 131 -5.22 3.51 -0.54
CA THR A 131 -4.41 2.51 0.18
C THR A 131 -2.92 2.67 -0.14
N VAL A 132 -2.57 2.87 -1.42
CA VAL A 132 -1.19 3.08 -1.84
C VAL A 132 -0.64 4.40 -1.29
N VAL A 133 -1.44 5.47 -1.30
CA VAL A 133 -1.05 6.76 -0.69
C VAL A 133 -0.77 6.61 0.80
N GLN A 134 -1.63 5.91 1.54
CA GLN A 134 -1.40 5.64 2.97
C GLN A 134 -0.10 4.86 3.20
N LYS A 135 0.18 3.83 2.41
CA LYS A 135 1.43 3.07 2.48
C LYS A 135 2.66 3.94 2.21
N MET A 136 2.61 4.80 1.20
CA MET A 136 3.70 5.76 0.91
C MET A 136 3.94 6.72 2.08
N LEU A 137 2.89 7.23 2.72
CA LEU A 137 2.99 8.09 3.89
C LEU A 137 3.60 7.37 5.09
N HIS A 138 3.18 6.13 5.37
CA HIS A 138 3.77 5.30 6.42
C HIS A 138 5.27 5.07 6.20
N ARG A 139 5.67 4.70 4.99
CA ARG A 139 7.11 4.49 4.66
C ARG A 139 7.94 5.76 4.77
N LYS A 140 7.39 6.91 4.36
CA LYS A 140 8.08 8.19 4.53
C LYS A 140 8.30 8.52 6.01
N GLN A 141 7.34 8.18 6.88
CA GLN A 141 7.50 8.30 8.32
C GLN A 141 8.55 7.31 8.86
N GLU A 142 8.55 6.06 8.42
CA GLU A 142 9.56 5.05 8.79
C GLU A 142 10.97 5.42 8.29
N ALA A 143 11.10 5.98 7.08
CA ALA A 143 12.38 6.42 6.53
C ALA A 143 12.92 7.68 7.21
N ALA A 144 12.04 8.54 7.72
CA ALA A 144 12.40 9.72 8.51
C ALA A 144 12.61 9.38 10.01
N ALA A 145 12.26 8.15 10.43
CA ALA A 145 12.37 7.70 11.80
C ALA A 145 13.84 7.59 12.22
N THR A 146 14.15 8.17 13.36
CA THR A 146 15.47 8.03 13.99
C THR A 146 15.72 6.58 14.42
N PRO A 147 16.97 6.15 14.69
CA PRO A 147 17.22 4.83 15.27
C PRO A 147 16.36 4.55 16.49
N ALA A 148 16.17 5.55 17.36
CA ALA A 148 15.31 5.45 18.55
C ALA A 148 13.81 5.23 18.21
N ASP A 149 13.34 5.77 17.10
CA ASP A 149 11.96 5.56 16.65
C ASP A 149 11.75 4.15 16.08
N ARG A 150 12.77 3.60 15.40
CA ARG A 150 12.75 2.21 14.89
C ARG A 150 12.73 1.22 16.05
N ASP A 151 13.58 1.41 17.06
CA ASP A 151 13.60 0.58 18.26
C ASP A 151 12.23 0.59 18.95
N ARG A 152 11.58 1.75 19.05
CA ARG A 152 10.24 1.88 19.63
C ARG A 152 9.16 1.16 18.83
N GLN A 153 9.22 1.21 17.50
CA GLN A 153 8.28 0.48 16.63
C GLN A 153 8.48 -1.04 16.75
N GLU A 154 9.70 -1.49 16.91
CA GLU A 154 10.01 -2.92 17.12
C GLU A 154 9.44 -3.40 18.45
N VAL A 155 9.62 -2.63 19.53
CA VAL A 155 9.02 -2.90 20.84
C VAL A 155 7.48 -2.95 20.78
N LEU A 156 6.84 -2.09 19.99
CA LEU A 156 5.38 -2.14 19.77
C LEU A 156 4.93 -3.45 19.10
N ARG A 157 5.73 -3.99 18.19
CA ARG A 157 5.44 -5.29 17.51
C ARG A 157 5.51 -6.50 18.47
N GLU A 158 6.22 -6.38 19.57
CA GLU A 158 6.29 -7.42 20.62
C GLU A 158 5.05 -7.45 21.52
N LEU A 159 4.20 -6.42 21.46
CA LEU A 159 2.97 -6.39 22.23
C LEU A 159 1.87 -7.19 21.53
N SER A 160 1.16 -8.02 22.30
CA SER A 160 -0.06 -8.68 21.82
C SER A 160 -1.16 -7.66 21.51
N ARG A 161 -2.13 -8.04 20.68
CA ARG A 161 -3.30 -7.19 20.37
C ARG A 161 -4.03 -6.70 21.62
N ARG A 162 -4.08 -7.54 22.68
CA ARG A 162 -4.70 -7.20 23.97
C ARG A 162 -3.86 -6.17 24.73
N GLU A 163 -2.54 -6.32 24.76
CA GLU A 163 -1.64 -5.36 25.39
C GLU A 163 -1.69 -4.01 24.68
N ILE A 164 -1.73 -3.98 23.34
CA ILE A 164 -1.90 -2.75 22.55
C ILE A 164 -3.22 -2.04 22.88
N ALA A 165 -4.33 -2.77 22.99
CA ALA A 165 -5.62 -2.19 23.36
C ALA A 165 -5.59 -1.58 24.77
N ILE A 166 -4.98 -2.25 25.74
CA ILE A 166 -4.82 -1.75 27.10
C ILE A 166 -3.88 -0.53 27.14
N LEU A 167 -2.75 -0.57 26.41
CA LEU A 167 -1.83 0.56 26.32
C LEU A 167 -2.51 1.80 25.73
N ARG A 168 -3.38 1.63 24.73
CA ARG A 168 -4.16 2.75 24.14
C ARG A 168 -5.09 3.39 25.16
N LEU A 169 -5.88 2.60 25.88
CA LEU A 169 -6.79 3.08 26.93
C LEU A 169 -6.01 3.76 28.08
N LEU A 170 -4.91 3.15 28.51
CA LEU A 170 -4.01 3.71 29.51
C LEU A 170 -3.46 5.07 29.08
N ALA A 171 -3.05 5.20 27.84
CA ALA A 171 -2.50 6.43 27.28
C ALA A 171 -3.56 7.55 27.13
N GLN A 172 -4.83 7.17 26.91
CA GLN A 172 -5.98 8.07 26.91
C GLN A 172 -6.35 8.57 28.31
N GLY A 173 -5.76 8.03 29.37
CA GLY A 173 -5.97 8.50 30.74
C GLY A 173 -6.87 7.59 31.59
N GLU A 174 -7.39 6.50 31.04
CA GLU A 174 -8.30 5.57 31.71
C GLU A 174 -7.62 4.86 32.88
N GLY A 175 -8.22 4.85 34.07
CA GLY A 175 -7.74 4.10 35.23
C GLY A 175 -7.86 2.59 35.04
N ASN A 176 -7.13 1.80 35.85
CA ASN A 176 -7.14 0.34 35.70
C ASN A 176 -8.53 -0.26 35.91
N LYS A 177 -9.37 0.36 36.71
CA LYS A 177 -10.76 -0.05 36.95
C LYS A 177 -11.62 0.17 35.68
N GLU A 178 -11.50 1.34 35.05
CA GLU A 178 -12.21 1.68 33.81
C GLU A 178 -11.76 0.78 32.66
N ILE A 179 -10.45 0.55 32.53
CA ILE A 179 -9.87 -0.39 31.55
C ILE A 179 -10.43 -1.79 31.79
N GLY A 180 -10.50 -2.22 33.06
CA GLY A 180 -11.09 -3.51 33.43
C GLY A 180 -12.53 -3.68 32.97
N LEU A 181 -13.35 -2.65 33.16
CA LEU A 181 -14.74 -2.65 32.70
C LEU A 181 -14.82 -2.76 31.15
N LYS A 182 -14.03 -1.95 30.42
CA LYS A 182 -14.01 -1.96 28.95
C LYS A 182 -13.45 -3.27 28.35
N MET A 183 -12.52 -3.90 29.05
CA MET A 183 -11.86 -5.15 28.60
C MET A 183 -12.49 -6.42 29.18
N ASN A 184 -13.59 -6.29 29.93
CA ASN A 184 -14.26 -7.38 30.66
C ASN A 184 -13.26 -8.21 31.48
N ALA A 185 -12.47 -7.53 32.32
CA ALA A 185 -11.41 -8.11 33.14
C ALA A 185 -11.40 -7.48 34.55
N ALA A 186 -10.95 -8.26 35.54
CA ALA A 186 -10.77 -7.75 36.89
C ALA A 186 -9.66 -6.66 36.93
N GLU A 187 -9.82 -5.64 37.78
CA GLU A 187 -8.83 -4.57 37.94
C GLU A 187 -7.42 -5.11 38.22
N GLN A 188 -7.32 -6.17 39.05
CA GLN A 188 -6.03 -6.80 39.35
C GLN A 188 -5.37 -7.42 38.12
N THR A 189 -6.18 -8.00 37.23
CA THR A 189 -5.67 -8.52 35.94
C THR A 189 -5.10 -7.42 35.09
N ILE A 190 -5.79 -6.27 35.01
CA ILE A 190 -5.30 -5.11 34.26
C ILE A 190 -4.00 -4.58 34.89
N LYS A 191 -3.89 -4.48 36.21
CA LYS A 191 -2.64 -4.07 36.90
C LYS A 191 -1.47 -4.96 36.50
N ASN A 192 -1.65 -6.27 36.46
CA ASN A 192 -0.62 -7.21 36.05
C ASN A 192 -0.22 -7.02 34.57
N VAL A 193 -1.19 -6.88 33.67
CA VAL A 193 -0.91 -6.63 32.24
C VAL A 193 -0.20 -5.28 32.06
N VAL A 194 -0.60 -4.24 32.73
CA VAL A 194 0.06 -2.92 32.71
C VAL A 194 1.51 -3.02 33.15
N SER A 195 1.80 -3.78 34.21
CA SER A 195 3.18 -4.05 34.65
C SER A 195 4.00 -4.74 33.56
N THR A 196 3.42 -5.77 32.91
CA THR A 196 4.06 -6.46 31.79
C THR A 196 4.33 -5.52 30.60
N ILE A 197 3.36 -4.64 30.29
CA ILE A 197 3.52 -3.63 29.23
C ILE A 197 4.70 -2.70 29.58
N TYR A 198 4.77 -2.18 30.83
CA TYR A 198 5.88 -1.32 31.25
C TYR A 198 7.24 -2.00 31.08
N THR A 199 7.35 -3.26 31.48
CA THR A 199 8.57 -4.05 31.30
C THR A 199 8.95 -4.16 29.82
N LYS A 200 8.00 -4.49 28.95
CA LYS A 200 8.25 -4.62 27.51
C LYS A 200 8.63 -3.29 26.86
N LEU A 201 8.02 -2.20 27.28
CA LEU A 201 8.31 -0.85 26.78
C LEU A 201 9.59 -0.25 27.35
N GLY A 202 10.18 -0.84 28.39
CA GLY A 202 11.31 -0.28 29.12
C GLY A 202 10.97 1.05 29.81
N VAL A 203 9.76 1.17 30.37
CA VAL A 203 9.27 2.38 31.06
C VAL A 203 8.86 2.07 32.49
N ASP A 204 8.98 3.06 33.37
CA ASP A 204 8.74 2.84 34.80
C ASP A 204 7.35 3.31 35.27
N ASN A 205 6.68 4.12 34.48
CA ASN A 205 5.43 4.74 34.93
C ASN A 205 4.48 5.07 33.77
N ARG A 206 3.23 5.38 34.15
CA ARG A 206 2.13 5.70 33.23
C ARG A 206 2.43 6.89 32.32
N ARG A 207 3.12 7.91 32.81
CA ARG A 207 3.45 9.11 32.02
C ARG A 207 4.42 8.78 30.89
N GLU A 208 5.37 7.91 31.15
CA GLU A 208 6.31 7.44 30.15
C GLU A 208 5.64 6.53 29.12
N ALA A 209 4.77 5.61 29.57
CA ALA A 209 3.98 4.78 28.67
C ALA A 209 3.06 5.61 27.75
N ARG A 210 2.45 6.68 28.28
CA ARG A 210 1.67 7.64 27.48
C ARG A 210 2.53 8.38 26.46
N ARG A 211 3.71 8.85 26.88
CA ARG A 211 4.66 9.49 25.96
C ARG A 211 5.09 8.54 24.86
N PHE A 212 5.43 7.31 25.20
CA PHE A 212 5.75 6.27 24.24
C PHE A 212 4.60 6.04 23.22
N ALA A 213 3.36 5.94 23.68
CA ALA A 213 2.19 5.77 22.82
C ALA A 213 1.94 6.96 21.87
N LEU A 214 2.28 8.18 22.28
CA LEU A 214 2.23 9.38 21.43
C LEU A 214 3.37 9.38 20.41
N GLU A 215 4.60 9.12 20.84
CA GLU A 215 5.79 9.12 20.00
C GLU A 215 5.75 8.02 18.93
N THR A 216 5.08 6.90 19.21
CA THR A 216 4.88 5.79 18.26
C THR A 216 3.64 5.94 17.38
N GLY A 217 2.84 7.00 17.57
CA GLY A 217 1.59 7.21 16.83
C GLY A 217 0.46 6.25 17.23
N LEU A 218 0.60 5.48 18.32
CA LEU A 218 -0.45 4.59 18.81
C LEU A 218 -1.71 5.36 19.22
N ILE A 219 -1.54 6.59 19.72
CA ILE A 219 -2.59 7.57 20.00
C ILE A 219 -2.19 8.92 19.41
N ASN A 220 -3.19 9.75 19.07
CA ASN A 220 -3.00 11.12 18.60
C ASN A 220 -3.37 12.13 19.69
N LEU A 221 -2.92 13.38 19.55
CA LEU A 221 -3.28 14.47 20.47
C LEU A 221 -4.80 14.69 20.56
N THR A 222 -5.53 14.44 19.49
CA THR A 222 -7.00 14.50 19.46
C THR A 222 -7.68 13.41 20.30
N ASP A 223 -7.02 12.28 20.52
CA ASP A 223 -7.53 11.19 21.38
C ASP A 223 -7.44 11.53 22.87
N LEU A 224 -6.72 12.58 23.22
CA LEU A 224 -6.51 13.06 24.60
C LEU A 224 -7.49 14.16 25.02
N LEU A 225 -8.27 14.69 24.06
CA LEU A 225 -9.21 15.80 24.30
C LEU A 225 -10.67 15.32 24.46
N ARG A 226 -10.88 14.03 24.50
CA ARG A 226 -12.16 13.35 24.76
C ARG A 226 -12.21 12.78 26.16
#